data_eb627e5dec2efbca1b28082e7087a8b0
#
_entry.id   eb627e5dec2efbca1b28082e7087a8b0
#
_cell.length_a   1.000
_cell.length_b   1.000
_cell.length_c   1.000
_cell.angle_alpha   90.00
_cell.angle_beta   90.00
_cell.angle_gamma   90.00
#
_symmetry.space_group_name_H-M   'P 1'
#
loop_
_entity.id
_entity.type
_entity.pdbx_description
1 polymer ?
#
loop_
_entity_poly.entity_id
_entity_poly.type
_entity_poly.pdbx_seq_one_letter_code
_entity_poly.pdbx_strand_id
1 'polypeptide(L)'
;ESAKIVGCEEFCRHGYEAQKKSIVLLQNSAKRAPEGQKGVLPLKKGLKVYIPERKIGPSKAFFRIDLPAKTEDPLPDGLPSKYGTRVASPEEADVALVFIESPACNPYSTEDLANGGNGYLPITLQYRPYTAKKAREVSIAGGDFRENFTNRSYLGKTNTAYNEADLDNIL
;
A
#
# COMPACT_ATOMS: atom_id res chain seq x y z
N GLU A 1 27.08 18.74 19.21
CA GLU A 1 26.29 17.83 20.11
C GLU A 1 25.24 17.05 19.33
N SER A 2 24.45 17.68 18.47
CA SER A 2 23.39 17.01 17.68
C SER A 2 23.90 15.84 16.86
N ALA A 3 25.08 15.93 16.26
CA ALA A 3 25.69 14.85 15.47
C ALA A 3 26.04 13.59 16.28
N LYS A 4 26.14 13.70 17.61
CA LYS A 4 26.36 12.56 18.50
C LYS A 4 25.04 11.88 18.94
N ILE A 5 23.93 12.59 18.77
CA ILE A 5 22.60 12.15 19.23
C ILE A 5 21.80 11.60 18.07
N VAL A 6 21.79 12.30 16.93
CA VAL A 6 21.06 11.87 15.73
C VAL A 6 21.65 10.59 15.17
N GLY A 7 20.83 9.55 15.11
CA GLY A 7 21.25 8.23 14.60
C GLY A 7 22.12 7.42 15.58
N CYS A 8 22.19 7.79 16.86
CA CYS A 8 22.86 6.96 17.86
C CYS A 8 22.15 5.61 18.02
N GLU A 9 22.89 4.60 18.50
CA GLU A 9 22.38 3.22 18.62
C GLU A 9 21.07 3.14 19.43
N GLU A 10 20.96 3.92 20.50
CA GLU A 10 19.76 3.96 21.33
C GLU A 10 18.53 4.43 20.55
N PHE A 11 18.64 5.53 19.79
CA PHE A 11 17.51 6.05 19.00
C PHE A 11 17.20 5.16 17.81
N CYS A 12 18.20 4.58 17.15
CA CYS A 12 17.99 3.57 16.10
C CYS A 12 17.23 2.35 16.64
N ARG A 13 17.56 1.88 17.84
CA ARG A 13 16.86 0.79 18.51
C ARG A 13 15.41 1.17 18.83
N HIS A 14 15.16 2.36 19.37
CA HIS A 14 13.80 2.83 19.64
C HIS A 14 12.98 2.94 18.36
N GLY A 15 13.56 3.48 17.28
CA GLY A 15 12.93 3.53 15.95
C GLY A 15 12.58 2.15 15.41
N TYR A 16 13.50 1.19 15.52
CA TYR A 16 13.28 -0.19 15.10
C TYR A 16 12.16 -0.87 15.91
N GLU A 17 12.13 -0.70 17.23
CA GLU A 17 11.04 -1.24 18.05
C GLU A 17 9.67 -0.59 17.74
N ALA A 18 9.66 0.71 17.45
CA ALA A 18 8.44 1.39 17.00
C ALA A 18 7.95 0.84 15.66
N GLN A 19 8.84 0.63 14.70
CA GLN A 19 8.51 0.02 13.41
C GLN A 19 7.93 -1.39 13.57
N LYS A 20 8.53 -2.23 14.41
CA LYS A 20 7.99 -3.56 14.70
C LYS A 20 6.57 -3.51 15.28
N LYS A 21 6.32 -2.58 16.19
CA LYS A 21 5.02 -2.39 16.83
C LYS A 21 3.96 -1.80 15.88
N SER A 22 4.37 -1.14 14.81
CA SER A 22 3.45 -0.58 13.81
C SER A 22 2.92 -1.62 12.81
N ILE A 23 3.51 -2.81 12.77
CA ILE A 23 3.07 -3.88 11.87
C ILE A 23 1.75 -4.45 12.40
N VAL A 24 0.71 -4.40 11.55
CA VAL A 24 -0.63 -4.92 11.88
C VAL A 24 -0.90 -6.19 11.08
N LEU A 25 -1.17 -7.29 11.79
CA LEU A 25 -1.59 -8.53 11.18
C LEU A 25 -3.11 -8.53 10.98
N LEU A 26 -3.56 -8.31 9.76
CA LEU A 26 -4.98 -8.21 9.44
C LEU A 26 -5.66 -9.59 9.38
N GLN A 27 -4.95 -10.58 8.87
CA GLN A 27 -5.48 -11.94 8.72
C GLN A 27 -4.35 -12.98 8.80
N ASN A 28 -4.57 -14.03 9.59
CA ASN A 28 -3.71 -15.21 9.64
C ASN A 28 -4.60 -16.44 9.89
N SER A 29 -5.23 -16.94 8.83
CA SER A 29 -6.28 -17.95 8.93
C SER A 29 -5.71 -19.38 8.95
N ALA A 30 -6.21 -20.20 9.86
CA ALA A 30 -5.93 -21.64 9.90
C ALA A 30 -6.38 -22.39 8.63
N LYS A 31 -7.38 -21.88 7.92
CA LYS A 31 -7.89 -22.51 6.68
C LYS A 31 -6.85 -22.57 5.54
N ARG A 32 -5.83 -21.72 5.59
CA ARG A 32 -4.73 -21.66 4.61
C ARG A 32 -3.40 -22.07 5.22
N ALA A 33 -3.41 -22.49 6.48
CA ALA A 33 -2.21 -22.92 7.18
C ALA A 33 -1.86 -24.38 6.85
N PRO A 34 -0.58 -24.77 6.88
CA PRO A 34 -0.18 -26.15 6.87
C PRO A 34 -0.82 -26.93 8.01
N GLU A 35 -0.99 -28.23 7.82
CA GLU A 35 -1.61 -29.11 8.83
C GLU A 35 -0.95 -28.96 10.20
N GLY A 36 -1.77 -28.83 11.23
CA GLY A 36 -1.34 -28.66 12.62
C GLY A 36 -0.94 -27.23 13.00
N GLN A 37 -1.04 -26.23 12.08
CA GLN A 37 -0.76 -24.84 12.39
C GLN A 37 -2.03 -24.00 12.54
N LYS A 38 -1.98 -23.02 13.45
CA LYS A 38 -3.09 -22.06 13.69
C LYS A 38 -3.18 -20.94 12.65
N GLY A 39 -2.17 -20.80 11.78
CA GLY A 39 -2.08 -19.79 10.74
C GLY A 39 -0.88 -20.00 9.84
N VAL A 40 -0.80 -19.26 8.75
CA VAL A 40 0.33 -19.28 7.80
C VAL A 40 1.59 -18.69 8.44
N LEU A 41 1.41 -17.66 9.26
CA LEU A 41 2.49 -16.95 9.95
C LEU A 41 2.64 -17.47 11.39
N PRO A 42 3.88 -17.48 11.91
CA PRO A 42 5.14 -17.13 11.25
C PRO A 42 5.58 -18.16 10.23
N LEU A 43 6.21 -17.72 9.15
CA LEU A 43 6.80 -18.59 8.14
C LEU A 43 7.99 -19.37 8.74
N LYS A 44 8.15 -20.62 8.32
CA LYS A 44 9.34 -21.41 8.64
C LYS A 44 10.57 -20.85 7.92
N LYS A 45 11.74 -21.00 8.51
CA LYS A 45 13.00 -20.66 7.83
C LYS A 45 13.29 -21.68 6.71
N GLY A 46 14.03 -21.21 5.70
CA GLY A 46 14.52 -22.06 4.63
C GLY A 46 13.49 -22.39 3.53
N LEU A 47 12.34 -21.72 3.52
CA LEU A 47 11.36 -21.88 2.45
C LEU A 47 11.87 -21.30 1.13
N LYS A 48 11.36 -21.84 0.04
CA LYS A 48 11.46 -21.24 -1.29
C LYS A 48 10.42 -20.13 -1.39
N VAL A 49 10.87 -18.92 -1.65
CA VAL A 49 10.02 -17.73 -1.64
C VAL A 49 10.02 -17.09 -3.03
N TYR A 50 8.84 -16.96 -3.61
CA TYR A 50 8.65 -16.14 -4.80
C TYR A 50 8.27 -14.70 -4.39
N ILE A 51 8.99 -13.74 -4.95
CA ILE A 51 8.76 -12.31 -4.71
C ILE A 51 8.72 -11.63 -6.07
N PRO A 52 7.53 -11.32 -6.59
CA PRO A 52 7.41 -10.61 -7.87
C PRO A 52 8.00 -9.22 -7.79
N GLU A 53 8.57 -8.76 -8.89
CA GLU A 53 8.89 -7.35 -9.05
C GLU A 53 7.61 -6.51 -8.99
N ARG A 54 7.70 -5.36 -8.37
CA ARG A 54 6.58 -4.46 -8.22
C ARG A 54 6.50 -3.51 -9.41
N LYS A 55 5.42 -3.55 -10.14
CA LYS A 55 5.08 -2.57 -11.19
C LYS A 55 4.39 -1.38 -10.52
N ILE A 56 4.93 -0.20 -10.71
CA ILE A 56 4.42 1.06 -10.18
C ILE A 56 3.94 1.91 -11.35
N GLY A 57 2.65 2.27 -11.34
CA GLY A 57 2.06 3.13 -12.36
C GLY A 57 2.63 4.56 -12.33
N PRO A 58 2.37 5.35 -13.39
CA PRO A 58 2.80 6.74 -13.43
C PRO A 58 2.13 7.54 -12.31
N SER A 59 2.86 8.47 -11.72
CA SER A 59 2.38 9.29 -10.61
C SER A 59 2.90 10.73 -10.70
N LYS A 60 2.50 11.58 -9.77
CA LYS A 60 3.01 12.94 -9.64
C LYS A 60 3.68 13.13 -8.29
N ALA A 61 4.93 13.55 -8.33
CA ALA A 61 5.64 13.97 -7.14
C ALA A 61 5.18 15.36 -6.67
N PHE A 62 5.69 15.75 -5.50
CA PHE A 62 5.54 17.13 -5.01
C PHE A 62 5.99 18.13 -6.10
N PHE A 63 5.31 19.28 -6.21
CA PHE A 63 5.44 20.26 -7.32
C PHE A 63 4.97 19.76 -8.70
N ARG A 64 4.08 18.76 -8.76
CA ARG A 64 3.49 18.26 -10.02
C ARG A 64 4.51 17.71 -11.04
N ILE A 65 5.66 17.26 -10.54
CA ILE A 65 6.64 16.58 -11.39
C ILE A 65 6.06 15.22 -11.79
N ASP A 66 5.96 14.95 -13.08
CA ASP A 66 5.49 13.66 -13.57
C ASP A 66 6.56 12.59 -13.35
N LEU A 67 6.18 11.51 -12.69
CA LEU A 67 7.00 10.33 -12.49
C LEU A 67 6.50 9.25 -13.45
N PRO A 68 7.38 8.71 -14.31
CA PRO A 68 7.00 7.63 -15.21
C PRO A 68 6.71 6.34 -14.46
N ALA A 69 5.99 5.43 -15.12
CA ALA A 69 5.86 4.07 -14.63
C ALA A 69 7.24 3.41 -14.51
N LYS A 70 7.41 2.59 -13.49
CA LYS A 70 8.66 1.85 -13.23
C LYS A 70 8.36 0.45 -12.69
N THR A 71 9.36 -0.41 -12.82
CA THR A 71 9.38 -1.71 -12.15
C THR A 71 10.55 -1.72 -11.18
N GLU A 72 10.34 -2.24 -9.98
CA GLU A 72 11.39 -2.31 -8.96
C GLU A 72 11.26 -3.57 -8.11
N ASP A 73 12.39 -4.05 -7.59
CA ASP A 73 12.38 -5.06 -6.55
C ASP A 73 11.85 -4.43 -5.25
N PRO A 74 10.83 -5.01 -4.61
CA PRO A 74 10.25 -4.45 -3.39
C PRO A 74 11.16 -4.58 -2.17
N LEU A 75 12.24 -5.37 -2.25
CA LEU A 75 13.14 -5.62 -1.14
C LEU A 75 14.59 -5.28 -1.48
N PRO A 76 15.35 -4.78 -0.49
CA PRO A 76 16.80 -4.60 -0.65
C PRO A 76 17.51 -5.90 -0.96
N ASP A 77 18.57 -5.81 -1.74
CA ASP A 77 19.44 -6.92 -2.08
C ASP A 77 19.90 -7.71 -0.85
N GLY A 78 19.89 -9.02 -0.98
CA GLY A 78 20.35 -9.93 0.07
C GLY A 78 19.43 -10.11 1.26
N LEU A 79 18.35 -9.33 1.40
CA LEU A 79 17.40 -9.50 2.49
C LEU A 79 16.65 -10.84 2.43
N PRO A 80 16.12 -11.27 1.28
CA PRO A 80 15.42 -12.55 1.17
C PRO A 80 16.28 -13.74 1.58
N SER A 81 17.56 -13.75 1.23
CA SER A 81 18.48 -14.85 1.53
C SER A 81 18.75 -15.09 3.01
N LYS A 82 18.43 -14.13 3.88
CA LYS A 82 18.52 -14.30 5.34
C LYS A 82 17.43 -15.21 5.90
N TYR A 83 16.32 -15.35 5.19
CA TYR A 83 15.12 -16.05 5.67
C TYR A 83 14.75 -17.26 4.84
N GLY A 84 15.11 -17.30 3.55
CA GLY A 84 14.78 -18.37 2.63
C GLY A 84 15.56 -18.29 1.34
N THR A 85 15.17 -19.08 0.35
CA THR A 85 15.73 -19.05 -0.99
C THR A 85 14.74 -18.41 -1.95
N ARG A 86 15.10 -17.27 -2.57
CA ARG A 86 14.27 -16.65 -3.61
C ARG A 86 14.30 -17.52 -4.87
N VAL A 87 13.12 -17.78 -5.44
CA VAL A 87 12.94 -18.51 -6.69
C VAL A 87 12.38 -17.62 -7.78
N ALA A 88 12.59 -18.01 -9.04
CA ALA A 88 12.26 -17.17 -10.20
C ALA A 88 10.78 -17.26 -10.59
N SER A 89 10.10 -18.36 -10.25
CA SER A 89 8.72 -18.56 -10.64
C SER A 89 7.85 -19.00 -9.45
N PRO A 90 6.54 -18.68 -9.47
CA PRO A 90 5.63 -19.09 -8.40
C PRO A 90 5.47 -20.60 -8.28
N GLU A 91 5.64 -21.36 -9.38
CA GLU A 91 5.52 -22.82 -9.40
C GLU A 91 6.62 -23.51 -8.57
N GLU A 92 7.77 -22.86 -8.43
CA GLU A 92 8.89 -23.37 -7.64
C GLU A 92 8.81 -23.03 -6.15
N ALA A 93 7.85 -22.16 -5.78
CA ALA A 93 7.81 -21.55 -4.47
C ALA A 93 6.95 -22.34 -3.48
N ASP A 94 7.39 -22.37 -2.23
CA ASP A 94 6.56 -22.79 -1.10
C ASP A 94 5.60 -21.69 -0.65
N VAL A 95 5.99 -20.42 -0.90
CA VAL A 95 5.21 -19.24 -0.54
C VAL A 95 5.53 -18.07 -1.47
N ALA A 96 4.50 -17.27 -1.79
CA ALA A 96 4.67 -15.99 -2.48
C ALA A 96 4.48 -14.84 -1.50
N LEU A 97 5.39 -13.85 -1.55
CA LEU A 97 5.28 -12.57 -0.84
C LEU A 97 5.04 -11.46 -1.85
N VAL A 98 3.83 -10.93 -1.86
CA VAL A 98 3.43 -9.85 -2.77
C VAL A 98 3.36 -8.55 -1.97
N PHE A 99 4.16 -7.57 -2.39
CA PHE A 99 4.21 -6.25 -1.79
C PHE A 99 3.31 -5.30 -2.57
N ILE A 100 2.39 -4.66 -1.87
CA ILE A 100 1.46 -3.70 -2.44
C ILE A 100 1.44 -2.42 -1.60
N GLU A 101 1.01 -1.34 -2.19
CA GLU A 101 0.90 -0.03 -1.55
C GLU A 101 -0.53 0.49 -1.63
N SER A 102 -0.95 1.23 -0.63
CA SER A 102 -2.23 1.92 -0.69
C SER A 102 -2.22 2.96 -1.81
N PRO A 103 -3.34 3.16 -2.52
CA PRO A 103 -3.43 4.16 -3.57
C PRO A 103 -3.02 5.54 -3.08
N ALA A 104 -2.06 6.15 -3.75
CA ALA A 104 -1.73 7.57 -3.56
C ALA A 104 -2.67 8.41 -4.41
N CYS A 105 -3.28 9.44 -3.82
CA CYS A 105 -4.20 10.29 -4.54
C CYS A 105 -4.15 11.74 -4.08
N ASN A 106 -4.51 12.66 -4.99
CA ASN A 106 -4.81 14.02 -4.64
C ASN A 106 -6.32 14.14 -4.34
N PRO A 107 -6.72 14.45 -3.11
CA PRO A 107 -8.13 14.52 -2.74
C PRO A 107 -8.86 15.75 -3.31
N TYR A 108 -8.16 16.65 -3.99
CA TYR A 108 -8.72 17.88 -4.54
C TYR A 108 -8.51 17.98 -6.05
N SER A 109 -9.58 18.34 -6.77
CA SER A 109 -9.58 18.55 -8.21
C SER A 109 -10.17 19.93 -8.56
N THR A 110 -9.34 20.77 -9.18
CA THR A 110 -9.80 22.04 -9.74
C THR A 110 -10.71 21.84 -10.96
N GLU A 111 -10.56 20.72 -11.66
CA GLU A 111 -11.44 20.36 -12.78
C GLU A 111 -12.84 20.01 -12.30
N ASP A 112 -12.97 19.22 -11.22
CA ASP A 112 -14.28 18.93 -10.63
C ASP A 112 -14.98 20.21 -10.18
N LEU A 113 -14.25 21.13 -9.61
CA LEU A 113 -14.78 22.44 -9.20
C LEU A 113 -15.26 23.26 -10.40
N ALA A 114 -14.47 23.32 -11.48
CA ALA A 114 -14.83 24.00 -12.71
C ALA A 114 -16.09 23.44 -13.39
N ASN A 115 -16.32 22.13 -13.22
CA ASN A 115 -17.49 21.42 -13.73
C ASN A 115 -18.70 21.44 -12.77
N GLY A 116 -18.70 22.33 -11.77
CA GLY A 116 -19.82 22.49 -10.84
C GLY A 116 -19.81 21.53 -9.65
N GLY A 117 -18.75 20.78 -9.45
CA GLY A 117 -18.51 19.98 -8.26
C GLY A 117 -18.00 20.83 -7.10
N ASN A 118 -17.71 20.21 -5.96
CA ASN A 118 -17.14 20.86 -4.77
C ASN A 118 -15.60 20.70 -4.67
N GLY A 119 -14.96 20.18 -5.71
CA GLY A 119 -13.53 19.89 -5.74
C GLY A 119 -13.15 18.62 -4.99
N TYR A 120 -14.07 17.98 -4.28
CA TYR A 120 -13.82 16.79 -3.50
C TYR A 120 -13.64 15.56 -4.37
N LEU A 121 -12.50 14.90 -4.25
CA LEU A 121 -12.25 13.59 -4.81
C LEU A 121 -12.22 12.57 -3.67
N PRO A 122 -13.16 11.63 -3.61
CA PRO A 122 -13.17 10.62 -2.56
C PRO A 122 -11.94 9.72 -2.67
N ILE A 123 -11.23 9.57 -1.55
CA ILE A 123 -10.12 8.63 -1.44
C ILE A 123 -10.70 7.22 -1.37
N THR A 124 -10.22 6.35 -2.24
CA THR A 124 -10.57 4.92 -2.23
C THR A 124 -9.31 4.08 -2.09
N LEU A 125 -9.43 2.98 -1.36
CA LEU A 125 -8.37 1.96 -1.24
C LEU A 125 -8.55 0.82 -2.27
N GLN A 126 -9.48 0.96 -3.20
CA GLN A 126 -9.68 0.01 -4.28
C GLN A 126 -8.62 0.21 -5.37
N TYR A 127 -8.26 -0.88 -6.01
CA TYR A 127 -7.30 -0.89 -7.12
C TYR A 127 -7.94 -0.61 -8.48
N ARG A 128 -9.24 -0.41 -8.51
CA ARG A 128 -10.04 -0.07 -9.71
C ARG A 128 -11.00 1.06 -9.41
N PRO A 129 -11.54 1.74 -10.42
CA PRO A 129 -12.53 2.78 -10.25
C PRO A 129 -13.68 2.36 -9.32
N TYR A 130 -14.01 3.24 -8.38
CA TYR A 130 -15.07 2.99 -7.43
C TYR A 130 -16.44 3.18 -8.10
N THR A 131 -17.35 2.24 -7.90
CA THR A 131 -18.66 2.23 -8.56
C THR A 131 -19.81 2.75 -7.70
N ALA A 132 -19.56 3.05 -6.43
CA ALA A 132 -20.60 3.60 -5.55
C ALA A 132 -21.03 5.00 -6.01
N LYS A 133 -22.33 5.28 -5.93
CA LYS A 133 -22.88 6.57 -6.37
C LYS A 133 -22.61 7.71 -5.41
N LYS A 134 -22.51 7.45 -4.11
CA LYS A 134 -22.33 8.47 -3.07
C LYS A 134 -21.20 8.11 -2.11
N ALA A 135 -20.44 9.11 -1.72
CA ALA A 135 -19.51 9.03 -0.59
C ALA A 135 -20.26 9.05 0.75
N ARG A 136 -19.58 8.72 1.83
CA ARG A 136 -20.10 8.93 3.18
C ARG A 136 -20.35 10.41 3.43
N GLU A 137 -21.41 10.72 4.19
CA GLU A 137 -21.68 12.09 4.63
C GLU A 137 -20.63 12.58 5.62
N VAL A 138 -20.09 11.70 6.44
CA VAL A 138 -19.09 12.01 7.46
C VAL A 138 -17.86 11.16 7.25
N SER A 139 -16.67 11.77 7.32
CA SER A 139 -15.39 11.06 7.29
C SER A 139 -15.20 10.21 8.54
N ILE A 140 -14.54 9.03 8.40
CA ILE A 140 -14.17 8.19 9.54
C ILE A 140 -13.16 8.92 10.45
N ALA A 141 -12.31 9.76 9.88
CA ALA A 141 -11.30 10.53 10.60
C ALA A 141 -11.85 11.83 11.24
N GLY A 142 -13.15 12.04 11.19
CA GLY A 142 -13.78 13.31 11.54
C GLY A 142 -13.91 14.21 10.32
N GLY A 143 -15.07 14.79 10.11
CA GLY A 143 -15.33 15.68 8.98
C GLY A 143 -14.86 17.10 9.28
N ASP A 144 -14.37 17.80 8.26
CA ASP A 144 -14.24 19.25 8.32
C ASP A 144 -15.65 19.84 8.28
N PHE A 145 -16.04 20.59 9.30
CA PHE A 145 -17.35 21.25 9.37
C PHE A 145 -17.60 22.27 8.25
N ARG A 146 -16.53 22.74 7.61
CA ARG A 146 -16.57 23.65 6.46
C ARG A 146 -16.84 22.95 5.14
N GLU A 147 -16.81 21.61 5.15
CA GLU A 147 -16.96 20.83 3.95
C GLU A 147 -18.42 20.76 3.51
N ASN A 148 -18.67 21.03 2.24
CA ASN A 148 -19.99 20.86 1.65
C ASN A 148 -20.22 19.40 1.27
N PHE A 149 -21.10 18.72 2.00
CA PHE A 149 -21.42 17.31 1.79
C PHE A 149 -22.43 17.06 0.66
N THR A 150 -23.02 18.09 0.09
CA THR A 150 -24.14 17.94 -0.85
C THR A 150 -23.77 17.34 -2.19
N ASN A 151 -22.51 17.50 -2.61
CA ASN A 151 -22.06 17.13 -3.95
C ASN A 151 -21.03 15.99 -3.97
N ARG A 152 -21.05 15.15 -2.95
CA ARG A 152 -20.16 14.01 -2.84
C ARG A 152 -20.63 12.82 -3.65
N SER A 153 -19.83 12.38 -4.57
CA SER A 153 -20.07 11.17 -5.35
C SER A 153 -18.75 10.45 -5.62
N TYR A 154 -18.80 9.13 -5.60
CA TYR A 154 -17.70 8.28 -6.04
C TYR A 154 -17.75 7.98 -7.54
N LEU A 155 -18.89 8.21 -8.17
CA LEU A 155 -19.09 7.85 -9.58
C LEU A 155 -18.13 8.64 -10.47
N GLY A 156 -17.29 7.93 -11.22
CA GLY A 156 -16.27 8.52 -12.08
C GLY A 156 -15.12 9.24 -11.38
N LYS A 157 -15.09 9.23 -10.01
CA LYS A 157 -14.07 9.88 -9.21
C LYS A 157 -13.24 8.83 -8.48
N THR A 158 -12.01 8.64 -8.93
CA THR A 158 -11.10 7.65 -8.31
C THR A 158 -9.66 8.01 -8.60
N ASN A 159 -8.78 7.63 -7.68
CA ASN A 159 -7.34 7.71 -7.85
C ASN A 159 -6.68 6.34 -7.74
N THR A 160 -7.41 5.30 -8.10
CA THR A 160 -6.93 3.92 -7.98
C THR A 160 -6.05 3.49 -9.16
N ALA A 161 -5.95 4.29 -10.21
CA ALA A 161 -5.20 3.96 -11.43
C ALA A 161 -3.73 3.60 -11.15
N TYR A 162 -3.12 4.23 -10.15
CA TYR A 162 -1.72 3.97 -9.80
C TYR A 162 -1.47 2.58 -9.21
N ASN A 163 -2.50 1.94 -8.68
CA ASN A 163 -2.40 0.66 -8.01
C ASN A 163 -2.97 -0.50 -8.83
N GLU A 164 -3.49 -0.26 -10.02
CA GLU A 164 -3.88 -1.33 -10.94
C GLU A 164 -2.70 -2.25 -11.27
N ALA A 165 -1.49 -1.68 -11.34
CA ALA A 165 -0.27 -2.46 -11.54
C ALA A 165 0.03 -3.43 -10.39
N ASP A 166 -0.29 -3.08 -9.14
CA ASP A 166 -0.17 -4.00 -8.00
C ASP A 166 -1.21 -5.12 -8.06
N LEU A 167 -2.42 -4.83 -8.54
CA LEU A 167 -3.44 -5.85 -8.76
C LEU A 167 -2.97 -6.89 -9.79
N ASP A 168 -2.38 -6.46 -10.88
CA ASP A 168 -1.83 -7.36 -11.90
C ASP A 168 -0.68 -8.23 -11.40
N ASN A 169 0.00 -7.81 -10.33
CA ASN A 169 1.01 -8.63 -9.65
C ASN A 169 0.41 -9.67 -8.69
N ILE A 170 -0.86 -9.50 -8.30
CA ILE A 170 -1.56 -10.43 -7.39
C ILE A 170 -2.27 -11.53 -8.18
N LEU A 171 -2.80 -11.20 -9.36
CA LEU A 171 -3.55 -12.10 -10.23
C LEU A 171 -2.65 -12.95 -11.11
#